data_95958981e34b1bb07447ae8235d8ca6f
#
_entry.id   95958981e34b1bb07447ae8235d8ca6f
#
_cell.length_a   1.000
_cell.length_b   1.000
_cell.length_c   1.000
_cell.angle_alpha   90.00
_cell.angle_beta   90.00
_cell.angle_gamma   90.00
#
_symmetry.space_group_name_H-M   'P 1'
#
loop_
_entity.id
_entity.type
_entity.pdbx_description
1 polymer ?
#
loop_
_entity_poly.entity_id
_entity_poly.type
_entity_poly.pdbx_seq_one_letter_code
_entity_poly.pdbx_strand_id
1 'polypeptide(L)'
;MSETAYWVWLQCALGEGAAVQPLLEEFGSAKAVYDANIMEWRMTPALTKYQVQHLESTPLSAADKVLSTCKQQGWQILPYDHPDYPRLLRDLPDPPLVLYVDGTVPDWNRQLTLGIVGTRQASAYAVQVCDIMAKGVAGAEPLWSAAARWESTVPPIRALC
;
A
#
# COMPACT_ATOMS: atom_id res chain seq x y z
N MET A 1 -14.47 1.54 15.51
CA MET A 1 -13.84 1.25 14.20
C MET A 1 -12.34 1.14 14.42
N SER A 2 -11.65 0.26 13.70
CA SER A 2 -10.20 0.10 13.84
C SER A 2 -9.48 1.27 13.15
N GLU A 3 -8.30 1.63 13.62
CA GLU A 3 -7.43 2.64 12.98
C GLU A 3 -7.12 2.29 11.52
N THR A 4 -6.99 1.01 11.22
CA THR A 4 -6.84 0.46 9.87
C THR A 4 -7.93 0.92 8.91
N ALA A 5 -9.19 1.09 9.37
CA ALA A 5 -10.29 1.54 8.51
C ALA A 5 -10.06 2.96 7.97
N TYR A 6 -9.49 3.85 8.78
CA TYR A 6 -9.18 5.22 8.36
C TYR A 6 -8.01 5.26 7.35
N TRP A 7 -7.02 4.39 7.50
CA TRP A 7 -5.95 4.24 6.51
C TRP A 7 -6.47 3.72 5.16
N VAL A 8 -7.34 2.72 5.19
CA VAL A 8 -7.98 2.18 3.97
C VAL A 8 -8.88 3.23 3.33
N TRP A 9 -9.66 4.00 4.12
CA TRP A 9 -10.45 5.11 3.63
C TRP A 9 -9.57 6.19 2.96
N LEU A 10 -8.47 6.55 3.61
CA LEU A 10 -7.53 7.55 3.10
C LEU A 10 -6.93 7.12 1.76
N GLN A 11 -6.59 5.82 1.62
CA GLN A 11 -6.15 5.26 0.35
C GLN A 11 -7.25 5.27 -0.71
N CYS A 12 -8.50 4.96 -0.36
CA CYS A 12 -9.63 5.04 -1.30
C CYS A 12 -9.88 6.47 -1.79
N ALA A 13 -9.66 7.46 -0.92
CA ALA A 13 -9.87 8.87 -1.25
C ALA A 13 -8.71 9.48 -2.05
N LEU A 14 -7.46 9.23 -1.65
CA LEU A 14 -6.29 9.87 -2.25
C LEU A 14 -5.67 9.07 -3.41
N GLY A 15 -5.91 7.76 -3.44
CA GLY A 15 -5.26 6.88 -4.41
C GLY A 15 -3.76 6.75 -4.17
N GLU A 16 -3.01 6.62 -5.26
CA GLU A 16 -1.56 6.56 -5.24
C GLU A 16 -0.95 7.95 -5.38
N GLY A 17 0.29 8.13 -4.90
CA GLY A 17 1.00 9.40 -4.96
C GLY A 17 0.53 10.41 -3.93
N ALA A 18 -0.08 9.96 -2.83
CA ALA A 18 -0.41 10.83 -1.71
C ALA A 18 0.86 11.19 -0.93
N ALA A 19 1.05 12.48 -0.64
CA ALA A 19 2.15 12.96 0.21
C ALA A 19 1.87 12.59 1.69
N VAL A 20 2.15 11.33 2.04
CA VAL A 20 1.79 10.74 3.36
C VAL A 20 2.50 11.46 4.51
N GLN A 21 3.80 11.68 4.38
CA GLN A 21 4.58 12.31 5.45
C GLN A 21 4.09 13.73 5.80
N PRO A 22 3.93 14.66 4.84
CA PRO A 22 3.37 15.97 5.13
C PRO A 22 1.95 15.94 5.72
N LEU A 23 1.12 14.97 5.31
CA LEU A 23 -0.20 14.79 5.91
C LEU A 23 -0.13 14.36 7.38
N LEU A 24 0.79 13.44 7.69
CA LEU A 24 0.99 13.00 9.07
C LEU A 24 1.65 14.07 9.95
N GLU A 25 2.52 14.88 9.39
CA GLU A 25 3.10 16.06 10.09
C GLU A 25 2.02 17.07 10.46
N GLU A 26 1.04 17.30 9.59
CA GLU A 26 -0.05 18.25 9.82
C GLU A 26 -1.13 17.69 10.77
N PHE A 27 -1.60 16.47 10.52
CA PHE A 27 -2.75 15.88 11.22
C PHE A 27 -2.39 14.83 12.27
N GLY A 28 -1.20 14.25 12.23
CA GLY A 28 -0.72 13.24 13.17
C GLY A 28 -1.19 11.81 12.89
N SER A 29 -2.37 11.59 12.32
CA SER A 29 -2.89 10.24 12.02
C SER A 29 -3.94 10.24 10.91
N ALA A 30 -4.17 9.07 10.29
CA ALA A 30 -5.23 8.92 9.29
C ALA A 30 -6.62 9.20 9.86
N LYS A 31 -6.84 8.88 11.14
CA LYS A 31 -8.08 9.21 11.84
C LYS A 31 -8.25 10.73 11.97
N ALA A 32 -7.22 11.46 12.33
CA ALA A 32 -7.28 12.91 12.45
C ALA A 32 -7.53 13.58 11.09
N VAL A 33 -6.99 13.05 9.99
CA VAL A 33 -7.36 13.49 8.64
C VAL A 33 -8.85 13.29 8.37
N TYR A 34 -9.41 12.14 8.78
CA TYR A 34 -10.84 11.87 8.62
C TYR A 34 -11.73 12.80 9.46
N ASP A 35 -11.32 13.08 10.70
CA ASP A 35 -12.08 13.91 11.64
C ASP A 35 -11.97 15.41 11.32
N ALA A 36 -11.00 15.81 10.48
CA ALA A 36 -10.79 17.18 10.05
C ALA A 36 -11.93 17.68 9.14
N ASN A 37 -12.15 18.98 9.16
CA ASN A 37 -13.16 19.60 8.31
C ASN A 37 -12.58 20.03 6.94
N ILE A 38 -13.47 20.33 5.99
CA ILE A 38 -13.10 20.71 4.63
C ILE A 38 -12.20 21.97 4.57
N MET A 39 -12.33 22.90 5.52
CA MET A 39 -11.50 24.10 5.56
C MET A 39 -10.06 23.75 5.94
N GLU A 40 -9.88 22.85 6.90
CA GLU A 40 -8.57 22.34 7.30
C GLU A 40 -7.90 21.63 6.13
N TRP A 41 -8.60 20.74 5.41
CA TRP A 41 -8.07 20.10 4.22
C TRP A 41 -7.66 21.12 3.14
N ARG A 42 -8.45 22.17 2.92
CA ARG A 42 -8.14 23.22 1.91
C ARG A 42 -6.94 24.08 2.30
N MET A 43 -6.67 24.23 3.58
CA MET A 43 -5.53 25.00 4.10
C MET A 43 -4.23 24.20 4.11
N THR A 44 -4.32 22.87 3.98
CA THR A 44 -3.17 21.96 4.04
C THR A 44 -2.41 21.96 2.70
N PRO A 45 -1.14 22.43 2.66
CA PRO A 45 -0.36 22.50 1.41
C PRO A 45 -0.08 21.13 0.77
N ALA A 46 -0.12 20.06 1.57
CA ALA A 46 0.10 18.68 1.12
C ALA A 46 -1.06 18.14 0.28
N LEU A 47 -2.23 18.79 0.28
CA LEU A 47 -3.42 18.35 -0.44
C LEU A 47 -3.69 19.23 -1.66
N THR A 48 -3.84 18.60 -2.81
CA THR A 48 -4.35 19.26 -4.02
C THR A 48 -5.86 19.48 -3.93
N LYS A 49 -6.40 20.43 -4.69
CA LYS A 49 -7.85 20.66 -4.78
C LYS A 49 -8.62 19.40 -5.18
N TYR A 50 -8.04 18.59 -6.05
CA TYR A 50 -8.60 17.32 -6.49
C TYR A 50 -8.69 16.32 -5.33
N GLN A 51 -7.61 16.18 -4.56
CA GLN A 51 -7.57 15.30 -3.39
C GLN A 51 -8.58 15.73 -2.31
N VAL A 52 -8.71 17.03 -2.05
CA VAL A 52 -9.73 17.56 -1.13
C VAL A 52 -11.14 17.18 -1.58
N GLN A 53 -11.45 17.30 -2.86
CA GLN A 53 -12.75 16.90 -3.41
C GLN A 53 -12.99 15.39 -3.24
N HIS A 54 -11.97 14.57 -3.40
CA HIS A 54 -12.06 13.12 -3.17
C HIS A 54 -12.25 12.78 -1.70
N LEU A 55 -11.54 13.44 -0.78
CA LEU A 55 -11.76 13.27 0.68
C LEU A 55 -13.20 13.60 1.06
N GLU A 56 -13.77 14.68 0.52
CA GLU A 56 -15.15 15.11 0.78
C GLU A 56 -16.18 14.10 0.23
N SER A 57 -15.92 13.53 -0.95
CA SER A 57 -16.88 12.65 -1.64
C SER A 57 -16.75 11.17 -1.25
N THR A 58 -15.65 10.75 -0.62
CA THR A 58 -15.41 9.34 -0.30
C THR A 58 -16.01 8.99 1.08
N PRO A 59 -17.07 8.20 1.13
CA PRO A 59 -17.63 7.78 2.40
C PRO A 59 -16.76 6.72 3.07
N LEU A 60 -16.80 6.67 4.41
CA LEU A 60 -16.05 5.65 5.17
C LEU A 60 -16.48 4.21 4.82
N SER A 61 -17.71 4.02 4.35
CA SER A 61 -18.20 2.74 3.85
C SER A 61 -17.41 2.19 2.63
N ALA A 62 -16.65 3.03 1.94
CA ALA A 62 -15.72 2.55 0.90
C ALA A 62 -14.63 1.66 1.50
N ALA A 63 -14.12 2.02 2.68
CA ALA A 63 -13.17 1.19 3.42
C ALA A 63 -13.79 -0.14 3.88
N ASP A 64 -15.06 -0.14 4.29
CA ASP A 64 -15.75 -1.36 4.75
C ASP A 64 -15.81 -2.44 3.67
N LYS A 65 -15.98 -2.04 2.41
CA LYS A 65 -15.97 -2.98 1.27
C LYS A 65 -14.60 -3.62 1.11
N VAL A 66 -13.53 -2.83 1.17
CA VAL A 66 -12.15 -3.33 1.06
C VAL A 66 -11.82 -4.25 2.23
N LEU A 67 -12.13 -3.83 3.47
CA LEU A 67 -11.92 -4.62 4.68
C LEU A 67 -12.67 -5.96 4.62
N SER A 68 -13.92 -5.95 4.14
CA SER A 68 -14.72 -7.17 3.97
C SER A 68 -14.11 -8.11 2.95
N THR A 69 -13.62 -7.58 1.82
CA THR A 69 -12.94 -8.36 0.79
C THR A 69 -11.65 -8.98 1.33
N CYS A 70 -10.81 -8.20 2.01
CA CYS A 70 -9.57 -8.70 2.62
C CYS A 70 -9.86 -9.81 3.63
N LYS A 71 -10.90 -9.64 4.46
CA LYS A 71 -11.33 -10.67 5.41
C LYS A 71 -11.80 -11.95 4.72
N GLN A 72 -12.56 -11.85 3.63
CA GLN A 72 -13.03 -13.00 2.85
C GLN A 72 -11.88 -13.75 2.18
N GLN A 73 -10.87 -13.03 1.70
CA GLN A 73 -9.70 -13.60 1.01
C GLN A 73 -8.60 -14.06 2.00
N GLY A 74 -8.72 -13.73 3.28
CA GLY A 74 -7.68 -14.02 4.28
C GLY A 74 -6.45 -13.13 4.17
N TRP A 75 -6.56 -11.98 3.49
CA TRP A 75 -5.43 -11.05 3.34
C TRP A 75 -5.19 -10.23 4.60
N GLN A 76 -3.91 -10.02 4.89
CA GLN A 76 -3.49 -9.12 5.94
C GLN A 76 -3.40 -7.69 5.41
N ILE A 77 -3.72 -6.74 6.27
CA ILE A 77 -3.70 -5.31 5.93
C ILE A 77 -2.63 -4.65 6.78
N LEU A 78 -1.63 -4.05 6.13
CA LEU A 78 -0.53 -3.34 6.78
C LEU A 78 -0.63 -1.85 6.42
N PRO A 79 -1.22 -1.02 7.28
CA PRO A 79 -1.18 0.43 7.13
C PRO A 79 0.24 0.97 7.25
N TYR A 80 0.47 2.18 6.77
CA TYR A 80 1.77 2.86 6.81
C TYR A 80 2.40 2.91 8.20
N ASP A 81 1.59 3.06 9.26
CA ASP A 81 2.03 3.11 10.66
C ASP A 81 2.20 1.74 11.31
N HIS A 82 1.87 0.64 10.59
CA HIS A 82 2.01 -0.71 11.14
C HIS A 82 3.48 -1.04 11.42
N PRO A 83 3.82 -1.69 12.55
CA PRO A 83 5.20 -2.04 12.90
C PRO A 83 5.88 -2.92 11.85
N ASP A 84 5.13 -3.81 11.19
CA ASP A 84 5.63 -4.70 10.15
C ASP A 84 5.60 -4.05 8.74
N TYR A 85 5.27 -2.77 8.62
CA TYR A 85 5.36 -2.08 7.34
C TYR A 85 6.83 -1.96 6.89
N PRO A 86 7.17 -2.29 5.62
CA PRO A 86 8.56 -2.27 5.14
C PRO A 86 9.19 -0.87 5.25
N ARG A 87 10.32 -0.75 5.96
CA ARG A 87 11.03 0.53 6.13
C ARG A 87 11.45 1.14 4.79
N LEU A 88 11.96 0.31 3.88
CA LEU A 88 12.37 0.76 2.55
C LEU A 88 11.24 1.38 1.72
N LEU A 89 9.98 0.94 1.92
CA LEU A 89 8.83 1.59 1.29
C LEU A 89 8.45 2.89 2.00
N ARG A 90 8.67 2.95 3.32
CA ARG A 90 8.37 4.16 4.10
C ARG A 90 9.26 5.34 3.73
N ASP A 91 10.49 5.05 3.28
CA ASP A 91 11.47 6.05 2.86
C ASP A 91 11.23 6.61 1.44
N LEU A 92 10.22 6.10 0.73
CA LEU A 92 9.82 6.64 -0.57
C LEU A 92 9.16 8.03 -0.41
N PRO A 93 9.27 8.90 -1.41
CA PRO A 93 8.58 10.21 -1.40
C PRO A 93 7.04 10.07 -1.33
N ASP A 94 6.50 9.04 -1.95
CA ASP A 94 5.07 8.72 -2.07
C ASP A 94 4.81 7.26 -1.70
N PRO A 95 5.00 6.88 -0.41
CA PRO A 95 4.83 5.50 0.00
C PRO A 95 3.36 5.07 -0.08
N PRO A 96 3.09 3.79 -0.39
CA PRO A 96 1.73 3.25 -0.31
C PRO A 96 1.13 3.45 1.08
N LEU A 97 -0.09 3.99 1.17
CA LEU A 97 -0.80 4.19 2.45
C LEU A 97 -1.10 2.88 3.16
N VAL A 98 -1.39 1.84 2.38
CA VAL A 98 -1.76 0.50 2.89
C VAL A 98 -1.18 -0.56 1.96
N LEU A 99 -0.65 -1.63 2.54
CA LEU A 99 -0.27 -2.84 1.83
C LEU A 99 -1.27 -3.96 2.15
N TYR A 100 -1.64 -4.70 1.12
CA TYR A 100 -2.48 -5.90 1.24
C TYR A 100 -1.61 -7.12 0.99
N VAL A 101 -1.48 -7.99 1.98
CA VAL A 101 -0.59 -9.15 1.94
C VAL A 101 -1.41 -10.44 1.89
N ASP A 102 -1.19 -11.24 0.85
CA ASP A 102 -1.72 -12.59 0.73
C ASP A 102 -0.67 -13.57 1.29
N GLY A 103 -1.02 -14.28 2.35
CA GLY A 103 -0.12 -15.20 3.03
C GLY A 103 0.53 -14.62 4.29
N THR A 104 1.74 -15.11 4.61
CA THR A 104 2.46 -14.72 5.82
C THR A 104 3.29 -13.46 5.58
N VAL A 105 3.19 -12.50 6.49
CA VAL A 105 4.05 -11.30 6.47
C VAL A 105 5.48 -11.70 6.82
N PRO A 106 6.44 -11.54 5.91
CA PRO A 106 7.84 -11.83 6.19
C PRO A 106 8.49 -10.71 7.00
N ASP A 107 9.65 -10.97 7.58
CA ASP A 107 10.45 -9.94 8.26
C ASP A 107 11.33 -9.19 7.23
N TRP A 108 10.67 -8.40 6.35
CA TRP A 108 11.36 -7.63 5.30
C TRP A 108 12.35 -6.59 5.82
N ASN A 109 12.27 -6.23 7.09
CA ASN A 109 13.18 -5.28 7.69
C ASN A 109 14.53 -5.89 8.09
N ARG A 110 14.61 -7.22 8.12
CA ARG A 110 15.83 -8.00 8.44
C ARG A 110 16.44 -8.73 7.26
N GLN A 111 15.71 -8.81 6.16
CA GLN A 111 16.11 -9.59 5.01
C GLN A 111 16.45 -8.69 3.82
N LEU A 112 17.34 -9.17 2.95
CA LEU A 112 17.62 -8.49 1.70
C LEU A 112 16.39 -8.60 0.79
N THR A 113 15.87 -7.45 0.34
CA THR A 113 14.73 -7.38 -0.57
C THR A 113 15.18 -7.10 -1.98
N LEU A 114 14.65 -7.84 -2.95
CA LEU A 114 14.91 -7.65 -4.38
C LEU A 114 13.59 -7.35 -5.09
N GLY A 115 13.52 -6.21 -5.77
CA GLY A 115 12.38 -5.85 -6.64
C GLY A 115 12.56 -6.44 -8.04
N ILE A 116 11.58 -7.21 -8.51
CA ILE A 116 11.51 -7.68 -9.90
C ILE A 116 10.39 -6.93 -10.60
N VAL A 117 10.72 -6.12 -11.61
CA VAL A 117 9.75 -5.30 -12.34
C VAL A 117 9.71 -5.71 -13.81
N GLY A 118 8.54 -5.58 -14.44
CA GLY A 118 8.35 -5.93 -15.83
C GLY A 118 7.15 -5.25 -16.46
N THR A 119 6.95 -5.47 -17.76
CA THR A 119 5.80 -4.91 -18.49
C THR A 119 4.50 -5.61 -18.10
N ARG A 120 3.36 -4.93 -18.24
CA ARG A 120 2.02 -5.52 -18.02
C ARG A 120 1.70 -6.65 -18.98
N GLN A 121 2.27 -6.61 -20.18
CA GLN A 121 2.15 -7.65 -21.21
C GLN A 121 3.49 -8.34 -21.40
N ALA A 122 3.83 -9.24 -20.48
CA ALA A 122 5.07 -9.98 -20.53
C ALA A 122 5.00 -11.10 -21.58
N SER A 123 6.10 -11.30 -22.35
CA SER A 123 6.22 -12.47 -23.24
C SER A 123 6.36 -13.76 -22.42
N ALA A 124 6.04 -14.91 -23.02
CA ALA A 124 6.22 -16.21 -22.38
C ALA A 124 7.68 -16.43 -21.90
N TYR A 125 8.65 -15.96 -22.67
CA TYR A 125 10.06 -15.98 -22.28
C TYR A 125 10.33 -15.14 -21.01
N ALA A 126 9.80 -13.92 -20.96
CA ALA A 126 10.00 -13.04 -19.80
C ALA A 126 9.39 -13.65 -18.52
N VAL A 127 8.21 -14.31 -18.65
CA VAL A 127 7.58 -15.01 -17.52
C VAL A 127 8.45 -16.15 -17.01
N GLN A 128 9.02 -16.98 -17.93
CA GLN A 128 9.91 -18.09 -17.56
C GLN A 128 11.19 -17.58 -16.89
N VAL A 129 11.82 -16.54 -17.43
CA VAL A 129 13.03 -15.94 -16.83
C VAL A 129 12.73 -15.38 -15.44
N CYS A 130 11.62 -14.69 -15.29
CA CYS A 130 11.18 -14.15 -13.98
C CYS A 130 10.97 -15.28 -12.95
N ASP A 131 10.31 -16.38 -13.34
CA ASP A 131 10.09 -17.54 -12.47
C ASP A 131 11.40 -18.20 -12.04
N ILE A 132 12.33 -18.40 -12.99
CA ILE A 132 13.67 -18.98 -12.70
C ILE A 132 14.44 -18.07 -11.74
N MET A 133 14.47 -16.75 -12.01
CA MET A 133 15.18 -15.79 -11.18
C MET A 133 14.56 -15.70 -9.78
N ALA A 134 13.23 -15.62 -9.69
CA ALA A 134 12.54 -15.55 -8.41
C ALA A 134 12.79 -16.79 -7.55
N LYS A 135 12.75 -18.00 -8.15
CA LYS A 135 13.07 -19.26 -7.48
C LYS A 135 14.53 -19.35 -7.04
N GLY A 136 15.44 -18.89 -7.91
CA GLY A 136 16.88 -18.86 -7.60
C GLY A 136 17.20 -17.94 -6.42
N VAL A 137 16.55 -16.79 -6.38
CA VAL A 137 16.71 -15.81 -5.29
C VAL A 137 16.06 -16.32 -4.00
N ALA A 138 14.84 -16.87 -4.08
CA ALA A 138 14.13 -17.41 -2.91
C ALA A 138 14.83 -18.65 -2.29
N GLY A 139 15.58 -19.41 -3.09
CA GLY A 139 16.38 -20.56 -2.62
C GLY A 139 17.72 -20.18 -1.97
N ALA A 140 18.17 -18.94 -2.12
CA ALA A 140 19.39 -18.43 -1.50
C ALA A 140 19.02 -17.68 -0.21
N GLU A 141 18.89 -18.39 0.90
CA GLU A 141 18.64 -17.73 2.21
C GLU A 141 19.73 -16.70 2.54
N PRO A 142 19.38 -15.52 3.06
CA PRO A 142 18.11 -14.96 3.46
C PRO A 142 17.56 -13.89 2.49
N LEU A 143 17.38 -14.22 1.24
CA LEU A 143 16.98 -13.29 0.20
C LEU A 143 15.45 -13.37 -0.03
N TRP A 144 14.74 -12.25 0.11
CA TRP A 144 13.34 -12.12 -0.28
C TRP A 144 13.22 -11.39 -1.62
N SER A 145 12.44 -11.97 -2.54
CA SER A 145 12.05 -11.30 -3.77
C SER A 145 10.59 -10.86 -3.68
N ALA A 146 10.34 -9.58 -3.92
CA ALA A 146 8.98 -9.07 -4.09
C ALA A 146 8.76 -8.81 -5.59
N ALA A 147 7.75 -9.46 -6.18
CA ALA A 147 7.30 -9.16 -7.53
C ALA A 147 6.04 -8.31 -7.43
N ALA A 148 6.09 -7.07 -7.92
CA ALA A 148 4.93 -6.22 -8.02
C ALA A 148 4.38 -6.27 -9.46
N ARG A 149 3.14 -6.76 -9.63
CA ARG A 149 2.40 -6.65 -10.87
C ARG A 149 1.36 -5.56 -10.70
N TRP A 150 1.47 -4.50 -11.49
CA TRP A 150 0.49 -3.43 -11.52
C TRP A 150 -0.72 -3.80 -12.38
N GLU A 151 -1.89 -3.89 -11.80
CA GLU A 151 -3.19 -3.90 -12.50
C GLU A 151 -4.05 -2.77 -11.91
N SER A 152 -4.79 -2.08 -12.74
CA SER A 152 -5.57 -0.87 -12.39
C SER A 152 -6.79 -1.11 -11.49
N THR A 153 -6.96 -2.31 -10.98
CA THR A 153 -8.02 -2.71 -10.05
C THR A 153 -7.36 -3.45 -8.90
N VAL A 154 -7.21 -2.75 -7.77
CA VAL A 154 -6.65 -3.22 -6.50
C VAL A 154 -6.12 -4.66 -6.55
N PRO A 155 -4.87 -4.89 -6.93
CA PRO A 155 -4.30 -6.21 -6.82
C PRO A 155 -3.44 -6.31 -5.57
N PRO A 156 -3.46 -7.45 -4.90
CA PRO A 156 -2.52 -7.73 -3.83
C PRO A 156 -1.09 -7.73 -4.36
N ILE A 157 -0.18 -7.13 -3.61
CA ILE A 157 1.24 -7.45 -3.74
C ILE A 157 1.35 -8.91 -3.33
N ARG A 158 1.48 -9.81 -4.29
CA ARG A 158 1.81 -11.19 -3.99
C ARG A 158 3.29 -11.25 -3.65
N ALA A 159 3.62 -11.40 -2.38
CA ALA A 159 4.91 -11.92 -2.00
C ALA A 159 4.91 -13.40 -2.43
N LEU A 160 5.70 -13.72 -3.46
CA LEU A 160 5.93 -15.10 -3.85
C LEU A 160 6.98 -15.67 -2.89
N CYS A 161 6.54 -16.52 -1.97
CA CYS A 161 7.42 -17.43 -1.25
C CYS A 161 7.71 -18.65 -2.13
#